data_d176e3e2a33e90d8042162536dc0e83a
#
_entry.id   d176e3e2a33e90d8042162536dc0e83a
#
_cell.length_a   1.000
_cell.length_b   1.000
_cell.length_c   1.000
_cell.angle_alpha   90.00
_cell.angle_beta   90.00
_cell.angle_gamma   90.00
#
_symmetry.space_group_name_H-M   'P 1'
#
loop_
_entity.id
_entity.type
_entity.pdbx_description
1 polymer ?
#
loop_
_entity_poly.entity_id
_entity_poly.type
_entity_poly.pdbx_seq_one_letter_code
_entity_poly.pdbx_strand_id
1 'polypeptide(L)'
;MTSLTSDGCSGKIRCACQRVNSASLLIDNDNQYQSMQNGLVIYISFTTDCNLNDLPKAASQLANLPICTKGNWGDGSKPQSVREFVKQKMDIGLMIIPQAGLVSKVKGKTLQYRRQASKDKGRDLYQAFCQAMQRAVLDEKVEEQTAKKKLAIPPNVQGSDLFRQHYTNQYTDFDPEGAPTKTIDGELISKSQRKKLVKQIKAQEKKYQKWLVNPEQYAEEIAEIHRATEEVSETKEEGEQGDATTTQKVEQERTLPSHFTFITGTFGNRQGLQFNAECGPFTHSFTFQ
;
A
#
# COMPACT_ATOMS: atom_id res chain seq x y z
N MET A 1 -23.35 32.23 -17.75
CA MET A 1 -23.54 31.18 -16.72
C MET A 1 -22.61 30.02 -17.07
N THR A 2 -21.43 30.03 -16.54
CA THR A 2 -20.43 28.97 -16.74
C THR A 2 -20.79 27.83 -15.78
N SER A 3 -21.17 26.68 -16.34
CA SER A 3 -21.42 25.46 -15.56
C SER A 3 -20.11 25.01 -14.92
N LEU A 4 -20.02 25.11 -13.60
CA LEU A 4 -19.01 24.43 -12.80
C LEU A 4 -19.23 22.92 -12.93
N THR A 5 -18.55 22.28 -13.86
CA THR A 5 -18.43 20.83 -13.91
C THR A 5 -17.58 20.40 -12.75
N SER A 6 -18.20 19.91 -11.70
CA SER A 6 -17.56 19.33 -10.50
C SER A 6 -17.00 17.92 -10.81
N ASP A 7 -16.07 17.82 -11.77
CA ASP A 7 -15.38 16.56 -12.08
C ASP A 7 -14.03 16.42 -11.34
N GLY A 8 -13.92 17.07 -10.21
CA GLY A 8 -12.68 17.14 -9.45
C GLY A 8 -12.60 16.19 -8.27
N CYS A 9 -12.70 14.86 -8.43
CA CYS A 9 -12.14 13.91 -7.44
C CYS A 9 -12.09 12.50 -8.03
N SER A 10 -11.11 12.23 -8.87
CA SER A 10 -10.88 10.89 -9.45
C SER A 10 -9.98 10.03 -8.56
N GLY A 11 -10.27 9.97 -7.26
CA GLY A 11 -9.51 9.08 -6.38
C GLY A 11 -10.10 7.67 -6.38
N LYS A 12 -9.24 6.68 -6.26
CA LYS A 12 -9.57 5.25 -6.24
C LYS A 12 -10.02 4.76 -4.86
N ILE A 13 -9.47 5.34 -3.80
CA ILE A 13 -9.77 5.00 -2.40
C ILE A 13 -10.23 6.26 -1.70
N ARG A 14 -11.33 6.17 -0.97
CA ARG A 14 -11.83 7.24 -0.11
C ARG A 14 -11.92 6.77 1.32
N CYS A 15 -11.43 7.58 2.24
CA CYS A 15 -11.58 7.31 3.65
C CYS A 15 -11.95 8.56 4.45
N ALA A 16 -12.58 8.34 5.59
CA ALA A 16 -12.74 9.32 6.65
C ALA A 16 -12.13 8.73 7.91
N CYS A 17 -11.33 9.53 8.61
CA CYS A 17 -10.64 9.12 9.83
C CYS A 17 -11.17 9.93 10.99
N GLN A 18 -11.55 9.28 12.08
CA GLN A 18 -12.04 9.89 13.29
C GLN A 18 -11.16 9.46 14.46
N ARG A 19 -10.55 10.43 15.16
CA ARG A 19 -9.88 10.16 16.43
C ARG A 19 -10.91 9.97 17.54
N VAL A 20 -10.66 8.97 18.40
CA VAL A 20 -11.58 8.61 19.48
C VAL A 20 -10.83 8.34 20.78
N ASN A 21 -11.48 8.60 21.93
CA ASN A 21 -11.03 8.16 23.25
C ASN A 21 -11.35 6.68 23.47
N SER A 22 -12.47 6.22 22.93
CA SER A 22 -12.86 4.82 22.93
C SER A 22 -13.82 4.54 21.77
N ALA A 23 -13.82 3.30 21.27
CA ALA A 23 -14.79 2.84 20.28
C ALA A 23 -15.12 1.37 20.49
N SER A 24 -16.36 1.00 20.16
CA SER A 24 -16.86 -0.37 20.17
C SER A 24 -17.61 -0.65 18.87
N LEU A 25 -17.24 -1.71 18.17
CA LEU A 25 -17.78 -2.09 16.89
C LEU A 25 -18.49 -3.45 16.97
N LEU A 26 -19.69 -3.52 16.48
CA LEU A 26 -20.42 -4.77 16.28
C LEU A 26 -19.79 -5.54 15.11
N ILE A 27 -19.22 -6.72 15.38
CA ILE A 27 -18.53 -7.52 14.36
C ILE A 27 -19.38 -8.65 13.78
N ASP A 28 -20.43 -9.04 14.46
CA ASP A 28 -21.48 -9.93 13.97
C ASP A 28 -22.78 -9.16 13.66
N ASN A 29 -23.87 -9.85 13.37
CA ASN A 29 -25.16 -9.21 13.17
C ASN A 29 -26.00 -9.10 14.46
N ASP A 30 -25.55 -9.70 15.54
CA ASP A 30 -26.32 -9.86 16.78
C ASP A 30 -25.83 -8.92 17.90
N ASN A 31 -24.80 -9.32 18.63
CA ASN A 31 -24.39 -8.64 19.85
C ASN A 31 -22.89 -8.74 20.19
N GLN A 32 -22.06 -9.27 19.30
CA GLN A 32 -20.62 -9.39 19.56
C GLN A 32 -19.91 -8.08 19.22
N TYR A 33 -19.45 -7.39 20.26
CA TYR A 33 -18.69 -6.14 20.12
C TYR A 33 -17.21 -6.36 20.41
N GLN A 34 -16.37 -5.73 19.61
CA GLN A 34 -14.95 -5.54 19.90
C GLN A 34 -14.71 -4.06 20.23
N SER A 35 -13.88 -3.81 21.25
CA SER A 35 -13.66 -2.46 21.78
C SER A 35 -12.19 -2.10 21.81
N MET A 36 -11.91 -0.81 21.64
CA MET A 36 -10.58 -0.23 21.80
C MET A 36 -10.63 1.05 22.62
N GLN A 37 -9.50 1.37 23.24
CA GLN A 37 -9.27 2.66 23.89
C GLN A 37 -8.31 3.48 23.04
N ASN A 38 -8.37 4.81 23.16
CA ASN A 38 -7.51 5.78 22.50
C ASN A 38 -7.02 5.36 21.11
N GLY A 39 -7.59 5.93 20.05
CA GLY A 39 -7.19 5.48 18.73
C GLY A 39 -7.85 6.20 17.57
N LEU A 40 -7.82 5.51 16.45
CA LEU A 40 -8.31 5.99 15.17
C LEU A 40 -9.34 5.04 14.59
N VAL A 41 -10.52 5.55 14.26
CA VAL A 41 -11.53 4.87 13.44
C VAL A 41 -11.36 5.33 11.99
N ILE A 42 -11.18 4.40 11.08
CA ILE A 42 -11.06 4.65 9.64
C ILE A 42 -12.26 4.03 8.93
N TYR A 43 -13.09 4.86 8.32
CA TYR A 43 -14.10 4.43 7.35
C TYR A 43 -13.47 4.42 5.97
N ILE A 44 -13.68 3.34 5.20
CA ILE A 44 -13.04 3.19 3.90
C ILE A 44 -13.99 2.69 2.82
N SER A 45 -13.79 3.15 1.60
CA SER A 45 -14.48 2.69 0.40
C SER A 45 -13.57 2.72 -0.83
N PHE A 46 -13.87 1.84 -1.79
CA PHE A 46 -13.11 1.66 -3.02
C PHE A 46 -13.98 1.92 -4.24
N THR A 47 -13.38 2.54 -5.26
CA THR A 47 -14.04 2.76 -6.54
C THR A 47 -13.83 1.56 -7.48
N THR A 48 -14.57 1.52 -8.58
CA THR A 48 -14.48 0.45 -9.60
C THR A 48 -13.10 0.31 -10.21
N ASP A 49 -12.33 1.38 -10.29
CA ASP A 49 -11.00 1.48 -10.86
C ASP A 49 -9.86 1.22 -9.85
N CYS A 50 -10.19 1.00 -8.56
CA CYS A 50 -9.22 0.60 -7.55
C CYS A 50 -8.74 -0.83 -7.78
N ASN A 51 -7.45 -1.10 -7.51
CA ASN A 51 -6.85 -2.42 -7.57
C ASN A 51 -5.93 -2.68 -6.36
N LEU A 52 -5.42 -3.90 -6.21
CA LEU A 52 -4.59 -4.31 -5.09
C LEU A 52 -3.29 -3.51 -4.97
N ASN A 53 -2.72 -3.05 -6.10
CA ASN A 53 -1.48 -2.27 -6.11
C ASN A 53 -1.63 -0.86 -5.55
N ASP A 54 -2.86 -0.35 -5.46
CA ASP A 54 -3.14 0.99 -4.91
C ASP A 54 -3.13 0.99 -3.37
N LEU A 55 -3.34 -0.18 -2.74
CA LEU A 55 -3.59 -0.30 -1.30
C LEU A 55 -2.35 -0.06 -0.42
N PRO A 56 -1.15 -0.60 -0.70
CA PRO A 56 0.01 -0.44 0.19
C PRO A 56 0.42 1.01 0.40
N LYS A 57 0.36 1.82 -0.67
CA LYS A 57 0.67 3.25 -0.60
C LYS A 57 -0.31 4.00 0.30
N ALA A 58 -1.62 3.76 0.12
CA ALA A 58 -2.66 4.37 0.93
C ALA A 58 -2.54 3.96 2.40
N ALA A 59 -2.32 2.67 2.67
CA ALA A 59 -2.12 2.13 4.02
C ALA A 59 -0.89 2.76 4.70
N SER A 60 0.25 2.83 4.02
CA SER A 60 1.45 3.47 4.55
C SER A 60 1.25 4.95 4.86
N GLN A 61 0.55 5.68 4.00
CA GLN A 61 0.25 7.09 4.25
C GLN A 61 -0.65 7.25 5.47
N LEU A 62 -1.72 6.45 5.60
CA LEU A 62 -2.64 6.51 6.75
C LEU A 62 -1.95 6.11 8.07
N ALA A 63 -1.11 5.07 8.07
CA ALA A 63 -0.38 4.63 9.24
C ALA A 63 0.59 5.70 9.78
N ASN A 64 1.10 6.58 8.91
CA ASN A 64 2.03 7.65 9.25
C ASN A 64 1.37 9.03 9.45
N LEU A 65 0.04 9.14 9.37
CA LEU A 65 -0.64 10.42 9.61
C LEU A 65 -0.51 10.87 11.06
N PRO A 66 0.03 12.06 11.35
CA PRO A 66 0.21 12.56 12.72
C PRO A 66 -1.10 13.18 13.25
N ILE A 67 -2.12 12.34 13.50
CA ILE A 67 -3.46 12.77 13.93
C ILE A 67 -3.88 12.20 15.30
N CYS A 68 -3.04 11.40 15.95
CA CYS A 68 -3.27 10.89 17.29
C CYS A 68 -2.51 11.72 18.32
N THR A 69 -3.05 11.85 19.54
CA THR A 69 -2.42 12.56 20.67
C THR A 69 -2.37 11.67 21.90
N LYS A 70 -1.40 11.90 22.78
CA LYS A 70 -1.27 11.17 24.06
C LYS A 70 -2.35 11.55 25.05
N GLY A 71 -2.85 12.77 24.99
CA GLY A 71 -3.86 13.35 25.84
C GLY A 71 -4.87 14.15 25.04
N ASN A 72 -5.49 15.13 25.71
CA ASN A 72 -6.45 15.99 25.06
C ASN A 72 -5.79 16.89 24.02
N TRP A 73 -6.52 17.20 22.97
CA TRP A 73 -6.06 18.14 21.97
C TRP A 73 -5.86 19.52 22.59
N GLY A 74 -4.68 20.11 22.38
CA GLY A 74 -4.34 21.42 22.95
C GLY A 74 -3.55 21.36 24.24
N ASP A 75 -3.20 20.17 24.75
CA ASP A 75 -2.35 19.99 25.95
C ASP A 75 -0.87 20.30 25.70
N GLY A 76 -0.51 20.76 24.48
CA GLY A 76 0.86 21.04 24.06
C GLY A 76 1.63 19.84 23.51
N SER A 77 1.07 18.63 23.58
CA SER A 77 1.67 17.46 22.97
C SER A 77 1.60 17.52 21.45
N LYS A 78 2.69 17.10 20.78
CA LYS A 78 2.69 17.01 19.32
C LYS A 78 1.85 15.82 18.86
N PRO A 79 0.97 15.99 17.85
CA PRO A 79 0.29 14.87 17.24
C PRO A 79 1.29 13.85 16.66
N GLN A 80 0.99 12.59 16.83
CA GLN A 80 1.78 11.46 16.37
C GLN A 80 0.92 10.54 15.51
N SER A 81 1.56 9.68 14.73
CA SER A 81 0.87 8.66 13.96
C SER A 81 0.61 7.40 14.80
N VAL A 82 -0.34 6.56 14.36
CA VAL A 82 -0.58 5.24 14.98
C VAL A 82 0.71 4.41 15.00
N ARG A 83 1.49 4.46 13.92
CA ARG A 83 2.77 3.76 13.82
C ARG A 83 3.79 4.23 14.87
N GLU A 84 3.87 5.54 15.13
CA GLU A 84 4.77 6.07 16.17
C GLU A 84 4.36 5.63 17.57
N PHE A 85 3.05 5.58 17.88
CA PHE A 85 2.55 5.03 19.12
C PHE A 85 2.98 3.58 19.33
N VAL A 86 2.78 2.73 18.31
CA VAL A 86 3.16 1.32 18.36
C VAL A 86 4.68 1.15 18.55
N LYS A 87 5.50 1.93 17.83
CA LYS A 87 6.97 1.94 18.02
C LYS A 87 7.41 2.35 19.42
N GLN A 88 6.69 3.29 20.03
CA GLN A 88 6.95 3.76 21.40
C GLN A 88 6.34 2.84 22.47
N LYS A 89 5.73 1.72 22.08
CA LYS A 89 5.03 0.75 22.94
C LYS A 89 3.94 1.42 23.80
N MET A 90 3.24 2.38 23.21
CA MET A 90 2.13 3.08 23.84
C MET A 90 0.80 2.50 23.37
N ASP A 91 -0.16 2.44 24.29
CA ASP A 91 -1.49 1.91 23.98
C ASP A 91 -2.19 2.75 22.91
N ILE A 92 -2.59 2.10 21.84
CA ILE A 92 -3.30 2.70 20.71
C ILE A 92 -4.22 1.67 20.05
N GLY A 93 -5.40 2.12 19.63
CA GLY A 93 -6.34 1.34 18.84
C GLY A 93 -6.44 1.80 17.39
N LEU A 94 -6.64 0.88 16.48
CA LEU A 94 -6.98 1.15 15.08
C LEU A 94 -8.18 0.30 14.68
N MET A 95 -9.26 0.96 14.26
CA MET A 95 -10.50 0.33 13.82
C MET A 95 -10.77 0.68 12.37
N ILE A 96 -10.98 -0.31 11.50
CA ILE A 96 -11.26 -0.10 10.08
C ILE A 96 -12.67 -0.59 9.77
N ILE A 97 -13.48 0.28 9.16
CA ILE A 97 -14.89 0.03 8.89
C ILE A 97 -15.17 0.20 7.39
N PRO A 98 -15.70 -0.81 6.69
CA PRO A 98 -16.10 -0.67 5.30
C PRO A 98 -17.34 0.23 5.20
N GLN A 99 -17.26 1.32 4.41
CA GLN A 99 -18.32 2.32 4.31
C GLN A 99 -18.61 2.73 2.87
N ALA A 100 -19.56 2.07 2.25
CA ALA A 100 -19.98 2.31 0.87
C ALA A 100 -20.37 3.77 0.56
N GLY A 101 -20.95 4.47 1.54
CA GLY A 101 -21.43 5.84 1.39
C GLY A 101 -20.36 6.85 0.98
N LEU A 102 -19.08 6.60 1.26
CA LEU A 102 -17.97 7.53 0.95
C LEU A 102 -17.77 7.76 -0.56
N VAL A 103 -18.13 6.80 -1.41
CA VAL A 103 -18.03 6.93 -2.87
C VAL A 103 -19.37 7.27 -3.55
N SER A 104 -20.42 7.46 -2.77
CA SER A 104 -21.72 7.87 -3.28
C SER A 104 -21.72 9.33 -3.73
N LYS A 105 -22.62 9.66 -4.63
CA LYS A 105 -22.94 11.04 -5.05
C LYS A 105 -24.42 11.29 -4.87
N VAL A 106 -24.78 12.50 -4.44
CA VAL A 106 -26.17 12.93 -4.39
C VAL A 106 -26.62 13.34 -5.80
N LYS A 107 -27.74 12.78 -6.26
CA LYS A 107 -28.42 13.20 -7.47
C LYS A 107 -29.89 13.44 -7.19
N GLY A 108 -30.28 14.69 -7.15
CA GLY A 108 -31.62 15.08 -6.68
C GLY A 108 -31.77 14.71 -5.19
N LYS A 109 -32.76 13.87 -4.88
CA LYS A 109 -33.03 13.38 -3.51
C LYS A 109 -32.50 11.97 -3.23
N THR A 110 -31.67 11.40 -4.12
CA THR A 110 -31.18 10.02 -4.01
C THR A 110 -29.67 9.93 -3.96
N LEU A 111 -29.15 8.90 -3.30
CA LEU A 111 -27.73 8.54 -3.33
C LEU A 111 -27.47 7.58 -4.50
N GLN A 112 -26.42 7.84 -5.23
CA GLN A 112 -25.95 6.99 -6.33
C GLN A 112 -24.58 6.42 -6.04
N TYR A 113 -24.42 5.11 -6.21
CA TYR A 113 -23.21 4.34 -5.92
C TYR A 113 -22.49 3.84 -7.19
N ARG A 114 -22.65 4.54 -8.32
CA ARG A 114 -22.18 4.09 -9.65
C ARG A 114 -20.69 3.82 -9.74
N ARG A 115 -19.90 4.51 -8.93
CA ARG A 115 -18.44 4.35 -8.92
C ARG A 115 -17.94 3.38 -7.84
N GLN A 116 -18.81 2.81 -7.06
CA GLN A 116 -18.42 1.86 -6.02
C GLN A 116 -17.96 0.54 -6.67
N ALA A 117 -16.89 -0.06 -6.15
CA ALA A 117 -16.49 -1.41 -6.50
C ALA A 117 -17.64 -2.40 -6.28
N SER A 118 -17.73 -3.46 -7.10
CA SER A 118 -18.70 -4.53 -6.89
C SER A 118 -18.53 -5.15 -5.49
N LYS A 119 -19.57 -5.83 -5.00
CA LYS A 119 -19.56 -6.39 -3.64
C LYS A 119 -18.36 -7.34 -3.42
N ASP A 120 -18.09 -8.22 -4.37
CA ASP A 120 -16.99 -9.19 -4.25
C ASP A 120 -15.63 -8.51 -4.36
N LYS A 121 -15.40 -7.70 -5.39
CA LYS A 121 -14.17 -6.90 -5.52
C LYS A 121 -13.95 -5.99 -4.30
N GLY A 122 -15.01 -5.38 -3.77
CA GLY A 122 -14.94 -4.53 -2.59
C GLY A 122 -14.55 -5.30 -1.33
N ARG A 123 -15.00 -6.55 -1.18
CA ARG A 123 -14.60 -7.45 -0.09
C ARG A 123 -13.11 -7.77 -0.17
N ASP A 124 -12.62 -8.19 -1.35
CA ASP A 124 -11.21 -8.55 -1.55
C ASP A 124 -10.29 -7.35 -1.32
N LEU A 125 -10.64 -6.18 -1.85
CA LEU A 125 -9.90 -4.94 -1.61
C LEU A 125 -9.91 -4.55 -0.13
N TYR A 126 -11.01 -4.72 0.58
CA TYR A 126 -11.11 -4.42 2.00
C TYR A 126 -10.22 -5.33 2.84
N GLN A 127 -10.25 -6.65 2.61
CA GLN A 127 -9.39 -7.60 3.30
C GLN A 127 -7.91 -7.30 3.05
N ALA A 128 -7.53 -7.11 1.80
CA ALA A 128 -6.15 -6.76 1.43
C ALA A 128 -5.71 -5.41 2.03
N PHE A 129 -6.62 -4.43 2.11
CA PHE A 129 -6.33 -3.15 2.76
C PHE A 129 -6.11 -3.31 4.27
N CYS A 130 -6.93 -4.09 4.97
CA CYS A 130 -6.74 -4.35 6.40
C CYS A 130 -5.38 -5.00 6.67
N GLN A 131 -4.98 -5.98 5.86
CA GLN A 131 -3.64 -6.59 5.94
C GLN A 131 -2.52 -5.58 5.67
N ALA A 132 -2.67 -4.74 4.63
CA ALA A 132 -1.69 -3.70 4.31
C ALA A 132 -1.56 -2.66 5.44
N MET A 133 -2.67 -2.28 6.10
CA MET A 133 -2.66 -1.38 7.25
C MET A 133 -1.96 -2.00 8.45
N GLN A 134 -2.25 -3.25 8.78
CA GLN A 134 -1.58 -3.95 9.88
C GLN A 134 -0.06 -4.00 9.67
N ARG A 135 0.38 -4.38 8.47
CA ARG A 135 1.81 -4.38 8.10
C ARG A 135 2.43 -2.99 8.19
N ALA A 136 1.74 -1.95 7.71
CA ALA A 136 2.24 -0.58 7.71
C ALA A 136 2.40 -0.02 9.14
N VAL A 137 1.49 -0.36 10.06
CA VAL A 137 1.55 0.08 11.46
C VAL A 137 2.63 -0.65 12.23
N LEU A 138 2.78 -1.96 12.05
CA LEU A 138 3.76 -2.77 12.77
C LEU A 138 5.21 -2.54 12.31
N ASP A 139 5.42 -1.68 11.31
CA ASP A 139 6.74 -1.46 10.72
C ASP A 139 7.42 -2.77 10.29
N GLU A 140 6.61 -3.80 10.11
CA GLU A 140 7.11 -4.89 9.31
C GLU A 140 7.61 -4.19 8.04
N LYS A 141 8.92 -4.24 7.83
CA LYS A 141 9.44 -3.92 6.52
C LYS A 141 8.51 -4.68 5.60
N VAL A 142 7.54 -3.97 5.00
CA VAL A 142 6.97 -4.44 3.78
C VAL A 142 8.23 -4.56 2.96
N GLU A 143 8.82 -5.75 2.96
CA GLU A 143 9.62 -6.13 1.84
C GLU A 143 8.66 -5.85 0.73
N GLU A 144 8.88 -4.72 0.11
CA GLU A 144 8.23 -4.34 -1.11
C GLU A 144 8.47 -5.45 -2.10
N GLN A 145 7.77 -6.57 -1.93
CA GLN A 145 7.58 -7.53 -3.01
C GLN A 145 6.90 -6.84 -4.19
N THR A 146 6.56 -5.55 -4.07
CA THR A 146 6.04 -4.70 -5.15
C THR A 146 6.62 -3.29 -5.20
N ALA A 147 7.37 -2.83 -4.24
CA ALA A 147 8.35 -1.83 -4.51
C ALA A 147 9.61 -2.60 -4.86
N LYS A 148 9.75 -2.99 -6.17
CA LYS A 148 11.06 -3.01 -6.76
C LYS A 148 12.16 -2.99 -5.67
N LYS A 149 12.50 -4.13 -5.01
CA LYS A 149 13.90 -4.40 -4.81
C LYS A 149 14.42 -4.02 -6.17
N LYS A 150 14.98 -2.82 -6.35
CA LYS A 150 15.87 -2.57 -7.47
C LYS A 150 16.81 -3.73 -7.34
N LEU A 151 16.61 -4.76 -8.13
CA LEU A 151 17.54 -5.87 -8.15
C LEU A 151 18.86 -5.16 -8.21
N ALA A 152 19.68 -5.30 -7.17
CA ALA A 152 20.93 -4.60 -7.15
C ALA A 152 21.63 -5.10 -8.41
N ILE A 153 21.83 -4.20 -9.37
CA ILE A 153 22.34 -4.59 -10.67
C ILE A 153 23.83 -4.81 -10.48
N PRO A 154 24.32 -6.01 -10.78
CA PRO A 154 25.71 -6.31 -10.58
C PRO A 154 26.61 -5.31 -11.31
N PRO A 155 27.71 -4.89 -10.73
CA PRO A 155 28.64 -3.94 -11.38
C PRO A 155 29.28 -4.47 -12.66
N ASN A 156 29.30 -5.78 -12.88
CA ASN A 156 29.78 -6.45 -14.11
C ASN A 156 28.82 -6.39 -15.29
N VAL A 157 27.65 -5.77 -15.16
CA VAL A 157 26.70 -5.55 -16.24
C VAL A 157 27.02 -4.24 -16.95
N GLN A 158 27.26 -4.31 -18.27
CA GLN A 158 27.51 -3.14 -19.11
C GLN A 158 26.27 -2.24 -19.18
N GLY A 159 26.45 -0.93 -19.23
CA GLY A 159 25.33 0.03 -19.25
C GLY A 159 24.34 -0.18 -20.39
N SER A 160 24.82 -0.55 -21.60
CA SER A 160 24.00 -0.85 -22.78
C SER A 160 23.10 -2.08 -22.61
N ASP A 161 23.50 -3.02 -21.75
CA ASP A 161 22.76 -4.27 -21.52
C ASP A 161 21.83 -4.21 -20.32
N LEU A 162 21.90 -3.14 -19.55
CA LEU A 162 21.13 -2.94 -18.34
C LEU A 162 19.65 -3.29 -18.49
N PHE A 163 18.98 -2.72 -19.47
CA PHE A 163 17.54 -2.92 -19.67
C PHE A 163 17.21 -4.21 -20.40
N ARG A 164 18.11 -4.70 -21.23
CA ARG A 164 17.95 -5.96 -21.97
C ARG A 164 18.02 -7.18 -21.05
N GLN A 165 18.85 -7.14 -20.00
CA GLN A 165 19.06 -8.26 -19.10
C GLN A 165 18.18 -8.19 -17.84
N HIS A 166 17.98 -7.01 -17.27
CA HIS A 166 17.35 -6.86 -15.94
C HIS A 166 15.92 -6.29 -15.96
N TYR A 167 15.42 -5.86 -17.12
CA TYR A 167 14.09 -5.26 -17.24
C TYR A 167 13.29 -5.78 -18.44
N THR A 168 13.51 -7.03 -18.81
CA THR A 168 12.84 -7.72 -19.95
C THR A 168 11.32 -7.75 -19.81
N ASN A 169 10.80 -7.73 -18.58
CA ASN A 169 9.37 -7.70 -18.27
C ASN A 169 8.75 -6.29 -18.29
N GLN A 170 9.53 -5.25 -18.60
CA GLN A 170 9.05 -3.86 -18.60
C GLN A 170 9.20 -3.20 -19.97
N TYR A 171 10.18 -3.61 -20.76
CA TYR A 171 10.54 -2.96 -22.02
C TYR A 171 10.80 -3.96 -23.13
N THR A 172 10.50 -3.57 -24.37
CA THR A 172 10.67 -4.41 -25.57
C THR A 172 11.72 -3.87 -26.52
N ASP A 173 11.52 -2.75 -27.15
CA ASP A 173 12.41 -2.22 -28.17
C ASP A 173 13.50 -1.33 -27.56
N PHE A 174 14.74 -1.45 -28.06
CA PHE A 174 15.90 -0.73 -27.56
C PHE A 174 16.62 -0.03 -28.71
N ASP A 175 17.16 1.16 -28.43
CA ASP A 175 18.05 1.85 -29.35
C ASP A 175 19.48 1.26 -29.31
N PRO A 176 20.38 1.70 -30.20
CA PRO A 176 21.77 1.22 -30.23
C PRO A 176 22.55 1.45 -28.91
N GLU A 177 22.14 2.43 -28.11
CA GLU A 177 22.75 2.74 -26.82
C GLU A 177 22.17 1.90 -25.68
N GLY A 178 21.20 1.02 -25.96
CA GLY A 178 20.52 0.17 -24.98
C GLY A 178 19.38 0.84 -24.23
N ALA A 179 18.97 2.05 -24.62
CA ALA A 179 17.84 2.71 -24.00
C ALA A 179 16.51 2.19 -24.57
N PRO A 180 15.55 1.85 -23.70
CA PRO A 180 14.23 1.38 -24.16
C PRO A 180 13.49 2.45 -24.95
N THR A 181 12.79 2.03 -26.00
CA THR A 181 11.93 2.88 -26.83
C THR A 181 10.45 2.61 -26.63
N LYS A 182 10.09 1.37 -26.24
CA LYS A 182 8.73 0.94 -25.93
C LYS A 182 8.63 0.17 -24.63
N THR A 183 7.47 0.26 -24.00
CA THR A 183 7.10 -0.62 -22.86
C THR A 183 6.71 -2.00 -23.38
N ILE A 184 6.59 -2.99 -22.45
CA ILE A 184 6.12 -4.34 -22.77
C ILE A 184 4.73 -4.33 -23.43
N ASP A 185 3.88 -3.34 -23.09
CA ASP A 185 2.53 -3.16 -23.64
C ASP A 185 2.55 -2.48 -25.01
N GLY A 186 3.73 -2.19 -25.58
CA GLY A 186 3.90 -1.58 -26.90
C GLY A 186 3.77 -0.04 -26.93
N GLU A 187 3.60 0.62 -25.79
CA GLU A 187 3.50 2.08 -25.71
C GLU A 187 4.88 2.74 -25.88
N LEU A 188 4.91 3.85 -26.62
CA LEU A 188 6.13 4.65 -26.81
C LEU A 188 6.53 5.37 -25.52
N ILE A 189 7.80 5.26 -25.15
CA ILE A 189 8.35 5.94 -23.97
C ILE A 189 8.49 7.42 -24.23
N SER A 190 7.94 8.25 -23.32
CA SER A 190 8.00 9.71 -23.41
C SER A 190 9.45 10.24 -23.34
N LYS A 191 9.70 11.41 -23.94
CA LYS A 191 11.02 12.06 -23.90
C LYS A 191 11.57 12.26 -22.47
N SER A 192 10.69 12.56 -21.52
CA SER A 192 11.05 12.75 -20.10
C SER A 192 11.47 11.44 -19.44
N GLN A 193 10.74 10.37 -19.69
CA GLN A 193 11.06 9.02 -19.19
C GLN A 193 12.36 8.54 -19.83
N ARG A 194 12.54 8.69 -21.15
CA ARG A 194 13.77 8.30 -21.84
C ARG A 194 15.01 8.99 -21.27
N LYS A 195 14.95 10.29 -20.95
CA LYS A 195 16.07 10.99 -20.28
C LYS A 195 16.45 10.35 -18.95
N LYS A 196 15.48 9.86 -18.16
CA LYS A 196 15.74 9.18 -16.89
C LYS A 196 16.42 7.82 -17.13
N LEU A 197 15.98 7.06 -18.12
CA LEU A 197 16.53 5.75 -18.46
C LEU A 197 17.97 5.88 -18.98
N VAL A 198 18.26 6.81 -19.87
CA VAL A 198 19.62 7.12 -20.34
C VAL A 198 20.54 7.53 -19.17
N LYS A 199 20.01 8.25 -18.18
CA LYS A 199 20.78 8.59 -16.97
C LYS A 199 21.14 7.34 -16.14
N GLN A 200 20.26 6.35 -16.10
CA GLN A 200 20.52 5.07 -15.44
C GLN A 200 21.58 4.25 -16.18
N ILE A 201 21.53 4.18 -17.52
CA ILE A 201 22.58 3.57 -18.35
C ILE A 201 23.94 4.16 -18.05
N LYS A 202 24.04 5.49 -18.07
CA LYS A 202 25.32 6.19 -17.76
C LYS A 202 25.83 5.95 -16.34
N ALA A 203 24.92 5.82 -15.39
CA ALA A 203 25.28 5.50 -14.01
C ALA A 203 25.79 4.06 -13.88
N GLN A 204 25.16 3.11 -14.57
CA GLN A 204 25.60 1.71 -14.61
C GLN A 204 26.92 1.57 -15.36
N GLU A 205 27.09 2.26 -16.48
CA GLU A 205 28.36 2.26 -17.21
C GLU A 205 29.53 2.73 -16.35
N LYS A 206 29.34 3.76 -15.52
CA LYS A 206 30.38 4.19 -14.57
C LYS A 206 30.72 3.12 -13.53
N LYS A 207 29.76 2.30 -13.10
CA LYS A 207 30.00 1.16 -12.20
C LYS A 207 30.77 0.05 -12.92
N TYR A 208 30.37 -0.25 -14.14
CA TYR A 208 31.02 -1.23 -14.98
C TYR A 208 32.48 -0.88 -15.25
N GLN A 209 32.79 0.38 -15.57
CA GLN A 209 34.17 0.86 -15.76
C GLN A 209 35.01 0.74 -14.47
N LYS A 210 34.45 0.99 -13.32
CA LYS A 210 35.13 0.77 -12.02
C LYS A 210 35.42 -0.70 -11.76
N TRP A 211 34.45 -1.57 -12.08
CA TRP A 211 34.61 -3.00 -11.95
C TRP A 211 35.73 -3.54 -12.88
N LEU A 212 35.82 -3.05 -14.12
CA LEU A 212 36.89 -3.43 -15.05
C LEU A 212 38.31 -3.11 -14.51
N VAL A 213 38.42 -2.05 -13.73
CA VAL A 213 39.72 -1.65 -13.12
C VAL A 213 40.10 -2.53 -11.94
N ASN A 214 39.13 -2.96 -11.13
CA ASN A 214 39.39 -3.77 -9.93
C ASN A 214 38.27 -4.80 -9.69
N PRO A 215 38.20 -5.90 -10.44
CA PRO A 215 37.13 -6.91 -10.35
C PRO A 215 37.05 -7.59 -8.99
N GLU A 216 38.18 -7.82 -8.32
CA GLU A 216 38.22 -8.56 -7.05
C GLU A 216 37.51 -7.82 -5.93
N GLN A 217 37.56 -6.49 -5.92
CA GLN A 217 36.86 -5.66 -4.93
C GLN A 217 35.34 -5.84 -4.94
N TYR A 218 34.75 -6.26 -6.05
CA TYR A 218 33.31 -6.41 -6.24
C TYR A 218 32.85 -7.87 -6.22
N ALA A 219 33.75 -8.83 -6.00
CA ALA A 219 33.43 -10.24 -6.06
C ALA A 219 32.36 -10.65 -5.00
N GLU A 220 32.46 -10.16 -3.78
CA GLU A 220 31.49 -10.41 -2.71
C GLU A 220 30.12 -9.77 -3.03
N GLU A 221 30.11 -8.51 -3.49
CA GLU A 221 28.87 -7.80 -3.87
C GLU A 221 28.13 -8.54 -4.99
N ILE A 222 28.86 -9.01 -6.00
CA ILE A 222 28.30 -9.78 -7.12
C ILE A 222 27.74 -11.13 -6.63
N ALA A 223 28.46 -11.84 -5.78
CA ALA A 223 28.02 -13.12 -5.23
C ALA A 223 26.77 -12.98 -4.35
N GLU A 224 26.65 -11.89 -3.60
CA GLU A 224 25.47 -11.60 -2.78
C GLU A 224 24.26 -11.27 -3.65
N ILE A 225 24.45 -10.49 -4.72
CA ILE A 225 23.38 -10.17 -5.69
C ILE A 225 22.90 -11.43 -6.40
N HIS A 226 23.78 -12.34 -6.81
CA HIS A 226 23.42 -13.59 -7.46
C HIS A 226 22.62 -14.51 -6.52
N ARG A 227 23.06 -14.68 -5.27
CA ARG A 227 22.31 -15.44 -4.25
C ARG A 227 20.90 -14.90 -4.03
N ALA A 228 20.77 -13.58 -3.91
CA ALA A 228 19.47 -12.92 -3.75
C ALA A 228 18.57 -13.08 -5.00
N THR A 229 19.14 -13.31 -6.18
CA THR A 229 18.40 -13.52 -7.43
C THR A 229 17.96 -14.97 -7.56
N GLU A 230 18.76 -15.93 -7.13
CA GLU A 230 18.44 -17.37 -7.12
C GLU A 230 17.32 -17.70 -6.14
N GLU A 231 17.35 -17.15 -4.92
CA GLU A 231 16.27 -17.30 -3.92
C GLU A 231 14.90 -16.80 -4.44
N VAL A 232 14.88 -15.84 -5.37
CA VAL A 232 13.64 -15.34 -5.98
C VAL A 232 13.16 -16.22 -7.13
N SER A 233 14.06 -16.98 -7.80
CA SER A 233 13.69 -17.89 -8.90
C SER A 233 13.15 -19.24 -8.39
N GLU A 234 13.70 -19.78 -7.32
CA GLU A 234 13.23 -21.05 -6.73
C GLU A 234 11.81 -20.96 -6.16
N THR A 235 11.38 -19.78 -5.68
CA THR A 235 9.99 -19.55 -5.23
C THR A 235 8.97 -19.46 -6.37
N LYS A 236 9.38 -19.46 -7.64
CA LYS A 236 8.47 -19.40 -8.80
C LYS A 236 8.20 -20.75 -9.46
N GLU A 237 9.07 -21.74 -9.29
CA GLU A 237 8.90 -23.03 -9.96
C GLU A 237 8.03 -24.05 -9.19
N GLU A 238 7.74 -23.82 -7.91
CA GLU A 238 6.81 -24.68 -7.15
C GLU A 238 5.32 -24.31 -7.30
N GLY A 239 4.97 -23.36 -8.19
CA GLY A 239 3.61 -22.79 -8.35
C GLY A 239 2.76 -23.31 -9.51
N GLU A 240 3.27 -24.14 -10.41
CA GLU A 240 2.54 -24.59 -11.61
C GLU A 240 2.40 -26.11 -11.73
N GLN A 241 1.77 -26.78 -10.78
CA GLN A 241 1.03 -28.04 -11.00
C GLN A 241 0.22 -28.38 -9.74
N GLY A 242 -1.09 -28.16 -9.78
CA GLY A 242 -1.96 -28.55 -8.66
C GLY A 242 -3.37 -28.01 -8.79
N ASP A 243 -4.20 -28.83 -9.36
CA ASP A 243 -5.66 -28.99 -9.23
C ASP A 243 -6.42 -27.99 -8.37
N ALA A 244 -7.51 -27.46 -8.94
CA ALA A 244 -8.48 -26.56 -8.33
C ALA A 244 -9.27 -27.27 -7.23
N THR A 245 -8.74 -27.34 -6.01
CA THR A 245 -9.54 -27.64 -4.82
C THR A 245 -8.80 -27.13 -3.58
N THR A 246 -9.39 -26.12 -2.93
CA THR A 246 -9.18 -25.75 -1.53
C THR A 246 -7.75 -25.38 -1.12
N THR A 247 -7.29 -24.21 -1.48
CA THR A 247 -6.16 -23.61 -0.75
C THR A 247 -6.67 -22.58 0.27
N GLN A 248 -7.20 -23.06 1.38
CA GLN A 248 -7.12 -22.34 2.65
C GLN A 248 -5.65 -22.36 3.08
N LYS A 249 -4.88 -21.37 2.61
CA LYS A 249 -3.57 -21.09 3.22
C LYS A 249 -3.83 -20.71 4.67
N VAL A 250 -3.37 -21.53 5.58
CA VAL A 250 -3.29 -21.28 7.02
C VAL A 250 -2.54 -19.94 7.20
N GLU A 251 -3.29 -18.85 7.38
CA GLU A 251 -2.72 -17.61 7.89
C GLU A 251 -2.21 -17.90 9.29
N GLN A 252 -0.88 -17.90 9.46
CA GLN A 252 -0.29 -17.82 10.79
C GLN A 252 -0.89 -16.57 11.44
N GLU A 253 -1.72 -16.76 12.47
CA GLU A 253 -2.20 -15.69 13.34
C GLU A 253 -0.97 -15.00 13.94
N ARG A 254 -0.63 -13.86 13.37
CA ARG A 254 0.45 -13.03 13.89
C ARG A 254 -0.05 -12.38 15.16
N THR A 255 0.56 -12.72 16.27
CA THR A 255 0.27 -12.12 17.57
C THR A 255 0.57 -10.62 17.53
N LEU A 256 -0.47 -9.79 17.66
CA LEU A 256 -0.32 -8.36 17.78
C LEU A 256 0.39 -7.98 19.08
N PRO A 257 1.19 -6.92 19.12
CA PRO A 257 1.71 -6.38 20.37
C PRO A 257 0.57 -6.06 21.35
N SER A 258 0.74 -6.37 22.63
CA SER A 258 -0.29 -6.18 23.66
C SER A 258 -0.81 -4.74 23.80
N HIS A 259 0.00 -3.77 23.42
CA HIS A 259 -0.33 -2.33 23.42
C HIS A 259 -0.98 -1.85 22.12
N PHE A 260 -1.24 -2.73 21.13
CA PHE A 260 -1.89 -2.38 19.88
C PHE A 260 -3.18 -3.18 19.66
N THR A 261 -4.30 -2.50 19.65
CA THR A 261 -5.61 -3.09 19.36
C THR A 261 -5.97 -2.83 17.90
N PHE A 262 -6.17 -3.89 17.11
CA PHE A 262 -6.54 -3.80 15.71
C PHE A 262 -7.90 -4.47 15.47
N ILE A 263 -8.89 -3.69 15.06
CA ILE A 263 -10.27 -4.15 14.86
C ILE A 263 -10.69 -3.90 13.42
N THR A 264 -11.30 -4.87 12.80
CA THR A 264 -11.84 -4.75 11.43
C THR A 264 -13.33 -5.05 11.41
N GLY A 265 -14.11 -4.20 10.75
CA GLY A 265 -15.52 -4.46 10.52
C GLY A 265 -15.74 -5.61 9.54
N THR A 266 -16.83 -6.34 9.69
CA THR A 266 -17.19 -7.45 8.81
C THR A 266 -17.87 -6.91 7.55
N PHE A 267 -17.25 -7.12 6.40
CA PHE A 267 -17.75 -6.61 5.13
C PHE A 267 -19.13 -7.20 4.78
N GLY A 268 -20.10 -6.33 4.57
CA GLY A 268 -21.48 -6.71 4.22
C GLY A 268 -22.41 -6.94 5.40
N ASN A 269 -21.89 -6.92 6.63
CA ASN A 269 -22.70 -7.01 7.84
C ASN A 269 -23.16 -5.63 8.34
N ARG A 270 -24.07 -5.63 9.30
CA ARG A 270 -24.46 -4.43 10.04
C ARG A 270 -23.26 -3.95 10.87
N GLN A 271 -22.92 -2.67 10.75
CA GLN A 271 -21.82 -2.04 11.47
C GLN A 271 -22.41 -1.17 12.60
N GLY A 272 -22.75 -1.77 13.74
CA GLY A 272 -23.12 -1.02 14.93
C GLY A 272 -21.86 -0.41 15.55
N LEU A 273 -21.74 0.92 15.55
CA LEU A 273 -20.59 1.63 16.09
C LEU A 273 -21.02 2.55 17.24
N GLN A 274 -20.33 2.43 18.36
CA GLN A 274 -20.39 3.36 19.47
C GLN A 274 -18.98 3.93 19.69
N PHE A 275 -18.85 5.24 19.86
CA PHE A 275 -17.57 5.85 20.19
C PHE A 275 -17.70 7.10 21.04
N ASN A 276 -16.65 7.40 21.80
CA ASN A 276 -16.48 8.65 22.53
C ASN A 276 -15.30 9.43 21.91
N ALA A 277 -15.51 10.70 21.62
CA ALA A 277 -14.52 11.60 21.02
C ALA A 277 -14.50 12.96 21.75
N GLU A 278 -14.26 12.96 23.07
CA GLU A 278 -14.18 14.16 23.91
C GLU A 278 -13.00 15.06 23.56
N CYS A 279 -11.97 14.50 22.93
CA CYS A 279 -10.78 15.25 22.53
C CYS A 279 -10.99 16.16 21.30
N GLY A 280 -12.23 16.41 20.91
CA GLY A 280 -12.63 17.28 19.79
C GLY A 280 -13.06 16.49 18.54
N PRO A 281 -13.94 17.09 17.73
CA PRO A 281 -14.47 16.46 16.51
C PRO A 281 -13.44 16.54 15.38
N PHE A 282 -12.36 15.77 15.48
CA PHE A 282 -11.35 15.72 14.41
C PHE A 282 -11.64 14.58 13.44
N THR A 283 -12.48 14.89 12.46
CA THR A 283 -12.72 14.02 11.32
C THR A 283 -11.89 14.54 10.13
N HIS A 284 -11.07 13.69 9.58
CA HIS A 284 -10.29 13.95 8.38
C HIS A 284 -10.81 13.12 7.23
N SER A 285 -10.87 13.70 6.03
CA SER A 285 -11.26 12.97 4.83
C SER A 285 -10.12 12.98 3.83
N PHE A 286 -9.81 11.81 3.28
CA PHE A 286 -8.71 11.61 2.34
C PHE A 286 -9.20 10.88 1.09
N THR A 287 -8.53 11.21 -0.02
CA THR A 287 -8.74 10.56 -1.31
C THR A 287 -7.38 10.19 -1.88
N PHE A 288 -7.19 8.90 -2.18
CA PHE A 288 -5.94 8.38 -2.76
C PHE A 288 -6.16 8.03 -4.24
N GLN A 289 -5.12 8.30 -5.04
CA GLN A 289 -5.08 8.05 -6.49
C GLN A 289 -4.31 6.77 -6.80
#